data_09201e79b66c16f6104468feac78b80a
#
_entry.id   09201e79b66c16f6104468feac78b80a
#
_cell.length_a   1.000
_cell.length_b   1.000
_cell.length_c   1.000
_cell.angle_alpha   90.00
_cell.angle_beta   90.00
_cell.angle_gamma   90.00
#
_symmetry.space_group_name_H-M   'P 1'
#
loop_
_entity.id
_entity.type
_entity.pdbx_description
1 polymer ?
#
loop_
_entity_poly.entity_id
_entity_poly.type
_entity_poly.pdbx_seq_one_letter_code
_entity_poly.pdbx_strand_id
1 'polypeptide(L)'
;MMFGTEFYPTPPELIDKMLAKVDFEDDIKTVLEPSAGKGDIASRIREKRNSEYYEKISIDTIELDENLRHILKGNKFNVVHDDFLSFQTFKRYDLVVMNPPFSDGDKHLMKALEVMKYGGQIVCLLN
;
A
#
# COMPACT_ATOMS: atom_id res chain seq x y z
N MET A 1 -5.59 -4.05 19.10
CA MET A 1 -6.50 -5.12 18.66
C MET A 1 -5.94 -5.78 17.41
N MET A 2 -5.96 -7.09 17.38
CA MET A 2 -5.44 -7.86 16.27
C MET A 2 -6.58 -8.44 15.44
N PHE A 3 -6.53 -8.27 14.13
CA PHE A 3 -7.46 -8.88 13.17
C PHE A 3 -6.69 -9.97 12.44
N GLY A 4 -7.05 -11.23 12.64
CA GLY A 4 -6.23 -12.33 12.16
C GLY A 4 -4.93 -12.44 12.92
N THR A 5 -4.04 -13.33 12.50
CA THR A 5 -2.81 -13.66 13.23
C THR A 5 -1.62 -12.76 12.90
N GLU A 6 -1.64 -12.03 11.80
CA GLU A 6 -0.50 -11.26 11.31
C GLU A 6 -0.78 -9.78 11.07
N PHE A 7 -1.90 -9.28 11.60
CA PHE A 7 -2.18 -7.85 11.47
C PHE A 7 -1.58 -7.07 12.63
N TYR A 8 -0.66 -6.17 12.30
CA TYR A 8 -0.06 -5.22 13.22
C TYR A 8 -0.15 -3.83 12.59
N PRO A 9 -0.91 -2.90 13.20
CA PRO A 9 -0.99 -1.54 12.65
C PRO A 9 0.40 -0.90 12.56
N THR A 10 0.68 -0.22 11.47
CA THR A 10 1.95 0.47 11.31
C THR A 10 1.91 1.77 12.12
N PRO A 11 2.84 1.98 13.08
CA PRO A 11 2.84 3.21 13.88
C PRO A 11 3.05 4.46 13.01
N PRO A 12 2.44 5.60 13.39
CA PRO A 12 2.55 6.84 12.59
C PRO A 12 3.99 7.27 12.30
N GLU A 13 4.89 7.17 13.28
CA GLU A 13 6.29 7.55 13.08
C GLU A 13 6.98 6.69 12.02
N LEU A 14 6.62 5.40 11.99
CA LEU A 14 7.18 4.49 11.00
C LEU A 14 6.63 4.76 9.61
N ILE A 15 5.33 5.08 9.50
CA ILE A 15 4.73 5.51 8.24
C ILE A 15 5.46 6.74 7.70
N ASP A 16 5.68 7.73 8.54
CA ASP A 16 6.38 8.95 8.13
C ASP A 16 7.79 8.65 7.63
N LYS A 17 8.51 7.74 8.29
CA LYS A 17 9.84 7.31 7.84
C LYS A 17 9.78 6.58 6.50
N MET A 18 8.80 5.72 6.30
CA MET A 18 8.61 5.02 5.03
C MET A 18 8.34 6.00 3.90
N LEU A 19 7.42 6.94 4.10
CA LEU A 19 7.04 7.91 3.08
C LEU A 19 8.13 8.96 2.81
N ALA A 20 9.00 9.23 3.80
CA ALA A 20 10.15 10.11 3.60
C ALA A 20 11.14 9.54 2.57
N LYS A 21 11.12 8.23 2.33
CA LYS A 21 11.98 7.59 1.33
C LYS A 21 11.41 7.66 -0.09
N VAL A 22 10.16 8.09 -0.23
CA VAL A 22 9.49 8.17 -1.53
C VAL A 22 9.77 9.54 -2.15
N ASP A 23 10.15 9.52 -3.42
CA ASP A 23 10.26 10.73 -4.22
C ASP A 23 8.91 11.03 -4.86
N PHE A 24 8.10 11.85 -4.21
CA PHE A 24 6.78 12.24 -4.71
C PHE A 24 6.85 13.25 -5.87
N GLU A 25 8.00 13.86 -6.12
CA GLU A 25 8.21 14.75 -7.27
C GLU A 25 8.38 13.95 -8.57
N ASP A 26 8.64 12.64 -8.47
CA ASP A 26 8.82 11.76 -9.61
C ASP A 26 7.48 11.21 -10.09
N ASP A 27 6.62 12.06 -10.59
CA ASP A 27 5.37 11.77 -11.35
C ASP A 27 4.59 10.53 -10.86
N ILE A 28 4.29 10.46 -9.56
CA ILE A 28 3.52 9.36 -8.98
C ILE A 28 2.03 9.62 -9.18
N LYS A 29 1.36 8.78 -9.98
CA LYS A 29 -0.07 8.85 -10.24
C LYS A 29 -0.84 7.68 -9.66
N THR A 30 -0.21 6.50 -9.61
CA THR A 30 -0.86 5.27 -9.13
C THR A 30 -0.05 4.64 -8.02
N VAL A 31 -0.74 4.29 -6.94
CA VAL A 31 -0.14 3.70 -5.75
C VAL A 31 -0.87 2.41 -5.41
N LEU A 32 -0.12 1.38 -5.02
CA LEU A 32 -0.69 0.16 -4.47
C LEU A 32 -0.19 -0.03 -3.04
N GLU A 33 -1.12 -0.28 -2.13
CA GLU A 33 -0.83 -0.77 -0.79
C GLU A 33 -1.41 -2.18 -0.65
N PRO A 34 -0.57 -3.24 -0.81
CA PRO A 34 -1.08 -4.61 -0.92
C PRO A 34 -1.32 -5.34 0.39
N SER A 35 -1.03 -4.73 1.52
CA SER A 35 -1.31 -5.26 2.86
C SER A 35 -1.84 -4.11 3.71
N ALA A 36 -3.00 -3.60 3.30
CA ALA A 36 -3.43 -2.26 3.69
C ALA A 36 -3.91 -2.14 5.15
N GLY A 37 -4.29 -3.24 5.77
CA GLY A 37 -4.88 -3.18 7.10
C GLY A 37 -6.15 -2.34 7.06
N LYS A 38 -6.26 -1.37 7.97
CA LYS A 38 -7.38 -0.42 7.96
C LYS A 38 -7.10 0.84 7.14
N GLY A 39 -5.92 0.93 6.50
CA GLY A 39 -5.58 2.00 5.58
C GLY A 39 -4.74 3.13 6.17
N ASP A 40 -3.94 2.86 7.20
CA ASP A 40 -3.13 3.91 7.85
C ASP A 40 -2.12 4.52 6.88
N ILE A 41 -1.40 3.69 6.11
CA ILE A 41 -0.43 4.18 5.12
C ILE A 41 -1.17 4.89 3.97
N ALA A 42 -2.23 4.25 3.46
CA ALA A 42 -3.02 4.83 2.37
C ALA A 42 -3.62 6.19 2.76
N SER A 43 -4.04 6.35 4.02
CA SER A 43 -4.57 7.61 4.52
C SER A 43 -3.51 8.71 4.49
N ARG A 44 -2.28 8.41 4.88
CA ARG A 44 -1.18 9.39 4.84
C ARG A 44 -0.84 9.81 3.42
N ILE A 45 -0.87 8.86 2.48
CA ILE A 45 -0.64 9.17 1.07
C ILE A 45 -1.78 10.03 0.53
N ARG A 46 -3.03 9.72 0.89
CA ARG A 46 -4.19 10.51 0.48
C ARG A 46 -4.13 11.95 0.98
N GLU A 47 -3.60 12.17 2.18
CA GLU A 47 -3.37 13.52 2.70
C GLU A 47 -2.39 14.30 1.82
N LYS A 48 -1.33 13.66 1.35
CA LYS A 48 -0.35 14.28 0.46
C LYS A 48 -0.97 14.67 -0.89
N ARG A 49 -1.85 13.82 -1.42
CA ARG A 49 -2.51 14.07 -2.69
C ARG A 49 -3.46 15.29 -2.65
N ASN A 50 -3.91 15.68 -1.47
CA ASN A 50 -4.75 16.86 -1.27
C ASN A 50 -3.93 18.16 -1.19
N SER A 51 -2.60 18.07 -1.25
CA SER A 51 -1.72 19.23 -1.30
C SER A 51 -1.81 19.90 -2.67
N GLU A 52 -1.70 21.24 -2.71
CA GLU A 52 -1.71 22.02 -3.94
C GLU A 52 -0.56 21.67 -4.89
N TYR A 53 0.51 21.08 -4.36
CA TYR A 53 1.74 20.81 -5.11
C TYR A 53 1.74 19.44 -5.78
N TYR A 54 0.78 18.56 -5.47
CA TYR A 54 0.76 17.22 -6.01
C TYR A 54 -0.49 16.98 -6.84
N GLU A 55 -0.32 16.36 -8.00
CA GLU A 55 -1.42 15.90 -8.81
C GLU A 55 -2.20 14.81 -8.07
N LYS A 56 -3.42 14.57 -8.52
CA LYS A 56 -4.31 13.59 -7.94
C LYS A 56 -3.72 12.18 -8.06
N ILE A 57 -3.47 11.55 -6.92
CA ILE A 57 -2.94 10.19 -6.83
C ILE A 57 -4.11 9.20 -6.70
N SER A 58 -4.09 8.14 -7.50
CA SER A 58 -5.03 7.03 -7.40
C SER A 58 -4.42 5.95 -6.51
N ILE A 59 -5.14 5.52 -5.47
CA ILE A 59 -4.64 4.54 -4.50
C ILE A 59 -5.50 3.28 -4.57
N ASP A 60 -4.87 2.15 -4.87
CA ASP A 60 -5.49 0.83 -4.79
C ASP A 60 -4.99 0.12 -3.54
N THR A 61 -5.88 -0.63 -2.89
CA THR A 61 -5.56 -1.39 -1.69
C THR A 61 -5.91 -2.86 -1.87
N ILE A 62 -5.17 -3.72 -1.19
CA ILE A 62 -5.43 -5.15 -1.09
C ILE A 62 -5.35 -5.51 0.39
N GLU A 63 -6.28 -6.31 0.88
CA GLU A 63 -6.31 -6.72 2.27
C GLU A 63 -6.96 -8.10 2.41
N LEU A 64 -6.28 -9.02 3.07
CA LEU A 64 -6.72 -10.40 3.21
C LEU A 64 -7.92 -10.56 4.17
N ASP A 65 -7.98 -9.75 5.22
CA ASP A 65 -9.02 -9.83 6.24
C ASP A 65 -10.30 -9.13 5.78
N GLU A 66 -11.43 -9.86 5.82
CA GLU A 66 -12.71 -9.34 5.36
C GLU A 66 -13.17 -8.12 6.17
N ASN A 67 -12.98 -8.15 7.49
CA ASN A 67 -13.40 -7.03 8.34
C ASN A 67 -12.59 -5.77 8.03
N LEU A 68 -11.30 -5.93 7.81
CA LEU A 68 -10.44 -4.81 7.42
C LEU A 68 -10.80 -4.27 6.03
N ARG A 69 -11.17 -5.16 5.09
CA ARG A 69 -11.66 -4.70 3.77
C ARG A 69 -12.92 -3.84 3.91
N HIS A 70 -13.84 -4.21 4.81
CA HIS A 70 -15.03 -3.40 5.07
C HIS A 70 -14.67 -2.02 5.63
N ILE A 71 -13.68 -1.95 6.52
CA ILE A 71 -13.19 -0.67 7.06
C ILE A 71 -12.59 0.18 5.94
N LEU A 72 -11.78 -0.42 5.08
CA LEU A 72 -11.19 0.28 3.93
C LEU A 72 -12.26 0.86 3.01
N LYS A 73 -13.26 0.07 2.66
CA LYS A 73 -14.37 0.53 1.81
C LYS A 73 -15.18 1.62 2.50
N GLY A 74 -15.41 1.51 3.80
CA GLY A 74 -16.10 2.54 4.59
C GLY A 74 -15.36 3.86 4.59
N ASN A 75 -14.04 3.83 4.53
CA ASN A 75 -13.18 5.01 4.42
C ASN A 75 -12.91 5.43 2.97
N LYS A 76 -13.66 4.85 2.04
CA LYS A 76 -13.63 5.18 0.60
C LYS A 76 -12.30 4.89 -0.08
N PHE A 77 -11.61 3.86 0.39
CA PHE A 77 -10.48 3.32 -0.33
C PHE A 77 -10.94 2.30 -1.37
N ASN A 78 -10.22 2.23 -2.48
CA ASN A 78 -10.48 1.27 -3.53
C ASN A 78 -9.81 -0.06 -3.17
N VAL A 79 -10.61 -1.09 -2.86
CA VAL A 79 -10.11 -2.44 -2.57
C VAL A 79 -10.22 -3.27 -3.84
N VAL A 80 -9.07 -3.66 -4.42
CA VAL A 80 -9.03 -4.29 -5.73
C VAL A 80 -8.90 -5.81 -5.65
N HIS A 81 -8.47 -6.36 -4.52
CA HIS A 81 -8.31 -7.80 -4.34
C HIS A 81 -8.16 -8.13 -2.85
N ASP A 82 -8.18 -9.41 -2.51
CA ASP A 82 -8.03 -9.89 -1.13
C ASP A 82 -6.65 -10.47 -0.85
N ASP A 83 -6.16 -11.39 -1.66
CA ASP A 83 -4.84 -12.03 -1.48
C ASP A 83 -3.85 -11.50 -2.51
N PHE A 84 -2.89 -10.72 -2.04
CA PHE A 84 -1.89 -10.11 -2.93
C PHE A 84 -1.10 -11.14 -3.73
N LEU A 85 -0.79 -12.28 -3.14
CA LEU A 85 0.01 -13.30 -3.82
C LEU A 85 -0.72 -13.93 -5.01
N SER A 86 -2.06 -13.87 -5.02
CA SER A 86 -2.87 -14.33 -6.15
C SER A 86 -3.35 -13.20 -7.07
N PHE A 87 -2.99 -11.97 -6.77
CA PHE A 87 -3.43 -10.81 -7.54
C PHE A 87 -2.79 -10.78 -8.93
N GLN A 88 -3.64 -10.66 -9.95
CA GLN A 88 -3.19 -10.53 -11.34
C GLN A 88 -3.80 -9.28 -11.94
N THR A 89 -2.97 -8.48 -12.61
CA THR A 89 -3.42 -7.23 -13.20
C THR A 89 -2.51 -6.84 -14.36
N PHE A 90 -3.09 -6.19 -15.36
CA PHE A 90 -2.30 -5.53 -16.42
C PHE A 90 -1.81 -4.15 -15.99
N LYS A 91 -2.36 -3.63 -14.90
CA LYS A 91 -1.96 -2.35 -14.36
C LYS A 91 -0.52 -2.43 -13.81
N ARG A 92 0.25 -1.36 -14.00
CA ARG A 92 1.58 -1.22 -13.41
C ARG A 92 1.60 0.04 -12.56
N TYR A 93 2.04 -0.11 -11.32
CA TYR A 93 1.96 0.96 -10.32
C TYR A 93 3.23 1.80 -10.30
N ASP A 94 3.07 3.11 -10.11
CA ASP A 94 4.20 4.03 -9.94
C ASP A 94 4.87 3.85 -8.60
N LEU A 95 4.10 3.50 -7.57
CA LEU A 95 4.59 3.30 -6.21
C LEU A 95 3.87 2.12 -5.57
N VAL A 96 4.63 1.23 -4.95
CA VAL A 96 4.11 0.20 -4.06
C VAL A 96 4.68 0.46 -2.67
N VAL A 97 3.80 0.63 -1.67
CA VAL A 97 4.20 0.83 -0.28
C VAL A 97 3.59 -0.29 0.54
N MET A 98 4.41 -1.02 1.28
CA MET A 98 3.90 -2.18 1.98
C MET A 98 4.62 -2.48 3.28
N ASN A 99 3.83 -2.93 4.26
CA ASN A 99 4.28 -3.56 5.47
C ASN A 99 3.69 -4.99 5.46
N PRO A 100 4.37 -5.95 4.80
CA PRO A 100 3.79 -7.26 4.54
C PRO A 100 3.78 -8.16 5.78
N PRO A 101 2.99 -9.27 5.75
CA PRO A 101 3.04 -10.27 6.81
C PRO A 101 4.47 -10.81 7.01
N PHE A 102 4.84 -11.11 8.24
CA PHE A 102 6.19 -11.56 8.58
C PHE A 102 6.58 -12.84 7.85
N SER A 103 5.65 -13.79 7.72
CA SER A 103 5.94 -15.11 7.17
C SER A 103 6.23 -15.10 5.68
N ASP A 104 5.70 -14.13 4.94
CA ASP A 104 5.73 -14.12 3.47
C ASP A 104 6.28 -12.81 2.89
N GLY A 105 7.08 -12.07 3.66
CA GLY A 105 7.60 -10.77 3.24
C GLY A 105 8.37 -10.82 1.93
N ASP A 106 9.19 -11.85 1.73
CA ASP A 106 9.96 -12.04 0.51
C ASP A 106 9.06 -12.29 -0.71
N LYS A 107 8.03 -13.11 -0.56
CA LYS A 107 7.07 -13.39 -1.63
C LYS A 107 6.28 -12.15 -2.01
N HIS A 108 5.89 -11.36 -1.00
CA HIS A 108 5.20 -10.08 -1.23
C HIS A 108 6.09 -9.10 -1.98
N LEU A 109 7.38 -9.02 -1.63
CA LEU A 109 8.31 -8.15 -2.32
C LEU A 109 8.50 -8.57 -3.79
N MET A 110 8.60 -9.86 -4.06
CA MET A 110 8.70 -10.37 -5.43
C MET A 110 7.46 -10.03 -6.24
N LYS A 111 6.28 -10.17 -5.65
CA LYS A 111 5.02 -9.79 -6.30
C LYS A 111 4.95 -8.29 -6.56
N ALA A 112 5.43 -7.48 -5.63
CA ALA A 112 5.47 -6.03 -5.81
C ALA A 112 6.35 -5.63 -7.01
N LEU A 113 7.50 -6.28 -7.17
CA LEU A 113 8.36 -6.06 -8.33
C LEU A 113 7.64 -6.39 -9.65
N GLU A 114 6.79 -7.41 -9.64
CA GLU A 114 6.02 -7.83 -10.82
C GLU A 114 4.98 -6.79 -11.23
N VAL A 115 4.33 -6.13 -10.28
CA VAL A 115 3.24 -5.17 -10.55
C VAL A 115 3.69 -3.72 -10.60
N MET A 116 4.95 -3.44 -10.30
CA MET A 116 5.54 -2.11 -10.38
C MET A 116 5.90 -1.79 -11.83
N LYS A 117 5.68 -0.53 -12.25
CA LYS A 117 6.13 -0.10 -13.57
C LYS A 117 7.66 -0.03 -13.63
N TYR A 118 8.22 -0.10 -14.81
CA TYR A 118 9.64 0.14 -15.02
C TYR A 118 9.99 1.57 -14.54
N GLY A 119 11.01 1.66 -13.67
CA GLY A 119 11.38 2.94 -13.07
C GLY A 119 10.51 3.40 -11.91
N GLY A 120 9.55 2.58 -11.47
CA GLY A 120 8.71 2.89 -10.31
C GLY A 120 9.46 2.74 -8.99
N GLN A 121 8.76 3.00 -7.90
CA GLN A 121 9.33 2.96 -6.55
C GLN A 121 8.63 1.91 -5.69
N ILE A 122 9.41 1.23 -4.86
CA ILE A 122 8.88 0.32 -3.83
C ILE A 122 9.48 0.72 -2.49
N VAL A 123 8.61 0.86 -1.49
CA VAL A 123 9.03 0.96 -0.09
C VAL A 123 8.40 -0.20 0.66
N CYS A 124 9.25 -1.07 1.20
CA CYS A 124 8.82 -2.30 1.86
C CYS A 124 9.50 -2.41 3.22
N LEU A 125 8.68 -2.61 4.26
CA LEU A 125 9.18 -2.89 5.60
C LEU A 125 9.33 -4.41 5.74
N LEU A 126 10.57 -4.87 5.90
CA LEU A 126 10.88 -6.29 6.11
C LEU A 126 11.43 -6.51 7.52
N ASN A 127 11.10 -7.65 8.09
CA ASN A 127 11.63 -8.09 9.38
C ASN A 127 12.65 -9.19 9.21
#